data_e1d1420e899ac2df6f4973c397f11cf4
#
_entry.id   e1d1420e899ac2df6f4973c397f11cf4
#
_cell.length_a   1.000
_cell.length_b   1.000
_cell.length_c   1.000
_cell.angle_alpha   90.00
_cell.angle_beta   90.00
_cell.angle_gamma   90.00
#
_symmetry.space_group_name_H-M   'P 1'
#
loop_
_entity.id
_entity.type
_entity.pdbx_description
1 polymer ?
#
loop_
_entity_poly.entity_id
_entity_poly.type
_entity_poly.pdbx_seq_one_letter_code
_entity_poly.pdbx_strand_id
1 'polypeptide(L)'
;QRQMCIRDSSTGEQTNFIRFDLNTKLVLITSSILVAAGTVLFLIFEYDGTLKDMSFFTKIVQSLFNAILPRTTGFASVNPADFQPSTILLVCLLMWIGGSSQSMAGGVKVNTVAVLFLNLKSIITGSDQTGAFHRAISEKAVLRAYAVAFIATVCVFVFSFILILLEPGQPIRSIIFEVMSALFTVGSSLGLTPVLSGESKFVLCIAMFLGRVGLLSILIGLLGHRGAKGCSFPNEHIIIN
;
A
#
# COMPACT_ATOMS: atom_id res chain seq x y z
N GLN A 1 -31.95 -4.31 -24.37
CA GLN A 1 -31.68 -5.75 -24.58
C GLN A 1 -30.35 -6.10 -23.92
N ARG A 2 -30.41 -6.68 -22.72
CA ARG A 2 -29.26 -7.22 -22.03
C ARG A 2 -29.02 -8.63 -22.58
N GLN A 3 -28.16 -8.76 -23.56
CA GLN A 3 -27.51 -10.03 -23.80
C GLN A 3 -26.34 -10.14 -22.84
N MET A 4 -26.64 -10.56 -21.62
CA MET A 4 -25.68 -11.12 -20.72
C MET A 4 -25.24 -12.44 -21.30
N CYS A 5 -24.03 -12.53 -21.84
CA CYS A 5 -23.45 -13.79 -22.24
C CYS A 5 -23.20 -14.67 -21.01
N ILE A 6 -24.25 -15.33 -20.55
CA ILE A 6 -24.16 -16.49 -19.66
C ILE A 6 -23.78 -17.66 -20.57
N ARG A 7 -22.51 -17.79 -20.91
CA ARG A 7 -22.00 -18.90 -21.71
C ARG A 7 -21.12 -19.87 -20.90
N ASP A 8 -21.29 -19.91 -19.58
CA ASP A 8 -20.43 -20.74 -18.72
C ASP A 8 -21.18 -21.79 -17.90
N SER A 9 -22.45 -22.10 -18.19
CA SER A 9 -23.19 -23.09 -17.39
C SER A 9 -23.70 -24.32 -18.13
N SER A 10 -23.22 -24.57 -19.34
CA SER A 10 -23.74 -25.74 -20.09
C SER A 10 -22.69 -26.55 -20.85
N THR A 11 -21.50 -26.73 -20.33
CA THR A 11 -20.62 -27.81 -20.75
C THR A 11 -20.09 -28.49 -19.51
N GLY A 12 -20.73 -29.63 -19.20
CA GLY A 12 -20.33 -30.57 -18.16
C GLY A 12 -19.00 -31.24 -18.52
N GLU A 13 -17.91 -30.55 -18.38
CA GLU A 13 -16.60 -31.15 -18.21
C GLU A 13 -16.03 -30.61 -16.90
N GLN A 14 -16.07 -31.48 -15.90
CA GLN A 14 -15.37 -31.31 -14.64
C GLN A 14 -13.86 -31.33 -14.90
N THR A 15 -13.31 -30.29 -15.47
CA THR A 15 -11.90 -30.01 -15.34
C THR A 15 -11.73 -29.26 -14.02
N ASN A 16 -11.19 -29.93 -13.02
CA ASN A 16 -10.77 -29.37 -11.73
C ASN A 16 -9.62 -28.34 -11.91
N PHE A 17 -9.80 -27.36 -12.77
CA PHE A 17 -8.98 -26.18 -12.78
C PHE A 17 -9.53 -25.22 -11.73
N ILE A 18 -8.78 -24.99 -10.67
CA ILE A 18 -9.02 -23.93 -9.68
C ILE A 18 -9.14 -22.62 -10.46
N ARG A 19 -10.36 -22.19 -10.77
CA ARG A 19 -10.61 -20.88 -11.41
C ARG A 19 -10.41 -19.81 -10.37
N PHE A 20 -9.19 -19.29 -10.26
CA PHE A 20 -8.92 -18.13 -9.41
C PHE A 20 -9.79 -16.95 -9.85
N ASP A 21 -10.48 -16.35 -8.88
CA ASP A 21 -11.22 -15.11 -9.09
C ASP A 21 -10.26 -13.98 -9.54
N LEU A 22 -10.79 -12.98 -10.28
CA LEU A 22 -10.01 -11.82 -10.76
C LEU A 22 -9.22 -11.17 -9.63
N ASN A 23 -9.86 -11.00 -8.47
CA ASN A 23 -9.25 -10.42 -7.29
C ASN A 23 -8.02 -11.22 -6.82
N THR A 24 -8.14 -12.54 -6.75
CA THR A 24 -7.04 -13.44 -6.34
C THR A 24 -5.88 -13.40 -7.33
N LYS A 25 -6.16 -13.39 -8.63
CA LYS A 25 -5.11 -13.28 -9.66
C LYS A 25 -4.35 -11.94 -9.55
N LEU A 26 -5.07 -10.83 -9.39
CA LEU A 26 -4.46 -9.51 -9.20
C LEU A 26 -3.59 -9.46 -7.96
N VAL A 27 -4.07 -9.97 -6.82
CA VAL A 27 -3.29 -10.01 -5.58
C VAL A 27 -2.02 -10.82 -5.75
N LEU A 28 -2.11 -12.05 -6.29
CA LEU A 28 -0.96 -12.94 -6.43
C LEU A 28 0.10 -12.35 -7.36
N ILE A 29 -0.30 -11.88 -8.53
CA ILE A 29 0.63 -11.32 -9.52
C ILE A 29 1.29 -10.04 -8.97
N THR A 30 0.48 -9.10 -8.46
CA THR A 30 1.01 -7.84 -7.95
C THR A 30 1.91 -8.07 -6.73
N SER A 31 1.52 -8.96 -5.81
CA SER A 31 2.35 -9.30 -4.66
C SER A 31 3.67 -9.95 -5.06
N SER A 32 3.64 -10.88 -6.02
CA SER A 32 4.87 -11.53 -6.52
C SER A 32 5.82 -10.53 -7.19
N ILE A 33 5.28 -9.63 -8.00
CA ILE A 33 6.08 -8.57 -8.64
C ILE A 33 6.70 -7.65 -7.58
N LEU A 34 5.93 -7.23 -6.58
CA LEU A 34 6.43 -6.34 -5.52
C LEU A 34 7.48 -7.03 -4.64
N VAL A 35 7.31 -8.32 -4.32
CA VAL A 35 8.32 -9.08 -3.58
C VAL A 35 9.59 -9.22 -4.41
N ALA A 36 9.49 -9.64 -5.66
CA ALA A 36 10.64 -9.81 -6.54
C ALA A 36 11.39 -8.48 -6.74
N ALA A 37 10.68 -7.41 -7.08
CA ALA A 37 11.27 -6.09 -7.26
C ALA A 37 11.90 -5.56 -5.96
N GLY A 38 11.20 -5.69 -4.83
CA GLY A 38 11.71 -5.30 -3.50
C GLY A 38 12.99 -6.07 -3.13
N THR A 39 13.02 -7.38 -3.38
CA THR A 39 14.20 -8.22 -3.12
C THR A 39 15.40 -7.79 -3.96
N VAL A 40 15.20 -7.58 -5.26
CA VAL A 40 16.28 -7.17 -6.17
C VAL A 40 16.81 -5.78 -5.78
N LEU A 41 15.92 -4.81 -5.53
CA LEU A 41 16.32 -3.46 -5.16
C LEU A 41 17.00 -3.43 -3.78
N PHE A 42 16.51 -4.19 -2.81
CA PHE A 42 17.15 -4.31 -1.50
C PHE A 42 18.56 -4.91 -1.63
N LEU A 43 18.71 -5.98 -2.42
CA LEU A 43 20.01 -6.61 -2.68
C LEU A 43 20.99 -5.62 -3.30
N ILE A 44 20.54 -4.82 -4.29
CA ILE A 44 21.40 -3.84 -4.96
C ILE A 44 21.83 -2.74 -3.99
N PHE A 45 20.91 -2.20 -3.20
CA PHE A 45 21.21 -1.06 -2.31
C PHE A 45 22.06 -1.46 -1.10
N GLU A 46 21.87 -2.67 -0.56
CA GLU A 46 22.58 -3.13 0.63
C GLU A 46 23.73 -4.10 0.35
N TYR A 47 24.10 -4.30 -0.92
CA TYR A 47 25.12 -5.28 -1.30
C TYR A 47 26.46 -5.03 -0.61
N ASP A 48 26.90 -3.77 -0.52
CA ASP A 48 28.12 -3.31 0.13
C ASP A 48 27.84 -2.67 1.51
N GLY A 49 26.57 -2.64 1.95
CA GLY A 49 26.12 -2.12 3.25
C GLY A 49 25.97 -3.23 4.29
N THR A 50 24.78 -3.38 4.82
CA THR A 50 24.46 -4.34 5.90
C THR A 50 24.64 -5.81 5.50
N LEU A 51 24.69 -6.12 4.20
CA LEU A 51 24.87 -7.49 3.70
C LEU A 51 26.34 -7.84 3.39
N LYS A 52 27.29 -6.92 3.57
CA LYS A 52 28.67 -7.04 3.09
C LYS A 52 29.36 -8.36 3.51
N ASP A 53 29.25 -8.72 4.79
CA ASP A 53 29.97 -9.86 5.38
C ASP A 53 29.23 -11.20 5.26
N MET A 54 28.12 -11.24 4.52
CA MET A 54 27.28 -12.43 4.36
C MET A 54 27.63 -13.21 3.09
N SER A 55 27.44 -14.55 3.14
CA SER A 55 27.52 -15.40 1.95
C SER A 55 26.48 -15.01 0.91
N PHE A 56 26.75 -15.21 -0.38
CA PHE A 56 25.85 -14.84 -1.47
C PHE A 56 24.45 -15.42 -1.31
N PHE A 57 24.32 -16.68 -0.91
CA PHE A 57 23.01 -17.28 -0.64
C PHE A 57 22.28 -16.59 0.52
N THR A 58 23.00 -16.28 1.60
CA THR A 58 22.46 -15.56 2.75
C THR A 58 22.02 -14.15 2.36
N LYS A 59 22.75 -13.45 1.49
CA LYS A 59 22.37 -12.13 0.94
C LYS A 59 21.00 -12.19 0.25
N ILE A 60 20.75 -13.20 -0.58
CA ILE A 60 19.49 -13.37 -1.29
C ILE A 60 18.32 -13.63 -0.30
N VAL A 61 18.52 -14.56 0.64
CA VAL A 61 17.50 -14.90 1.64
C VAL A 61 17.18 -13.70 2.52
N GLN A 62 18.20 -12.96 2.93
CA GLN A 62 18.06 -11.76 3.77
C GLN A 62 17.35 -10.63 3.01
N SER A 63 17.68 -10.44 1.73
CA SER A 63 17.01 -9.45 0.88
C SER A 63 15.54 -9.82 0.66
N LEU A 64 15.23 -11.08 0.42
CA LEU A 64 13.86 -11.58 0.31
C LEU A 64 13.08 -11.34 1.61
N PHE A 65 13.68 -11.67 2.74
CA PHE A 65 13.07 -11.48 4.04
C PHE A 65 12.77 -9.99 4.31
N ASN A 66 13.76 -9.11 4.10
CA ASN A 66 13.60 -7.67 4.31
C ASN A 66 12.65 -7.01 3.27
N ALA A 67 12.44 -7.60 2.10
CA ALA A 67 11.41 -7.13 1.16
C ALA A 67 9.98 -7.51 1.58
N ILE A 68 9.82 -8.57 2.38
CA ILE A 68 8.51 -9.02 2.88
C ILE A 68 8.14 -8.32 4.20
N LEU A 69 9.12 -8.05 5.06
CA LEU A 69 8.92 -7.44 6.39
C LEU A 69 8.09 -6.16 6.41
N PRO A 70 8.28 -5.19 5.49
CA PRO A 70 7.50 -3.96 5.47
C PRO A 70 6.00 -4.14 5.28
N ARG A 71 5.56 -5.36 4.95
CA ARG A 71 4.14 -5.69 4.79
C ARG A 71 3.49 -6.15 6.10
N THR A 72 3.69 -5.36 7.18
CA THR A 72 3.03 -5.52 8.47
C THR A 72 3.47 -6.73 9.30
N THR A 73 4.76 -7.10 9.22
CA THR A 73 5.30 -8.21 10.02
C THR A 73 6.05 -7.72 11.26
N GLY A 74 6.70 -6.54 11.19
CA GLY A 74 7.35 -5.87 12.33
C GLY A 74 8.62 -6.53 12.86
N PHE A 75 9.06 -7.64 12.29
CA PHE A 75 10.33 -8.26 12.67
C PHE A 75 11.50 -7.53 12.02
N ALA A 76 12.66 -7.59 12.65
CA ALA A 76 13.90 -7.08 12.09
C ALA A 76 14.94 -8.21 12.12
N SER A 77 15.44 -8.61 10.95
CA SER A 77 16.57 -9.54 10.83
C SER A 77 17.90 -8.80 10.82
N VAL A 78 17.88 -7.57 10.35
CA VAL A 78 18.97 -6.60 10.37
C VAL A 78 18.41 -5.33 10.99
N ASN A 79 19.21 -4.62 11.77
CA ASN A 79 18.76 -3.38 12.40
C ASN A 79 18.43 -2.32 11.32
N PRO A 80 17.17 -1.84 11.22
CA PRO A 80 16.81 -0.85 10.21
C PRO A 80 17.56 0.48 10.33
N ALA A 81 18.11 0.78 11.50
CA ALA A 81 18.92 1.99 11.73
C ALA A 81 20.21 2.01 10.89
N ASP A 82 20.72 0.83 10.52
CA ASP A 82 21.96 0.67 9.74
C ASP A 82 21.73 0.71 8.22
N PHE A 83 20.46 0.85 7.78
CA PHE A 83 20.13 0.89 6.35
C PHE A 83 20.61 2.19 5.68
N GLN A 84 21.03 2.05 4.43
CA GLN A 84 21.33 3.20 3.58
C GLN A 84 20.08 4.05 3.35
N PRO A 85 20.21 5.36 3.10
CA PRO A 85 19.06 6.25 2.84
C PRO A 85 18.18 5.79 1.67
N SER A 86 18.77 5.20 0.64
CA SER A 86 18.05 4.61 -0.50
C SER A 86 17.19 3.43 -0.10
N THR A 87 17.70 2.58 0.79
CA THR A 87 16.98 1.42 1.34
C THR A 87 15.83 1.87 2.24
N ILE A 88 16.04 2.90 3.06
CA ILE A 88 14.98 3.47 3.90
C ILE A 88 13.83 3.97 3.03
N LEU A 89 14.11 4.68 1.92
CA LEU A 89 13.09 5.14 0.98
C LEU A 89 12.34 3.96 0.33
N LEU A 90 13.06 2.93 -0.09
CA LEU A 90 12.45 1.70 -0.63
C LEU A 90 11.52 1.03 0.38
N VAL A 91 11.98 0.88 1.62
CA VAL A 91 11.19 0.29 2.71
C VAL A 91 9.94 1.13 2.99
N CYS A 92 10.05 2.46 3.03
CA CYS A 92 8.91 3.36 3.15
C CYS A 92 7.88 3.14 2.03
N LEU A 93 8.33 3.02 0.78
CA LEU A 93 7.45 2.73 -0.36
C LEU A 93 6.77 1.37 -0.21
N LEU A 94 7.49 0.34 0.23
CA LEU A 94 6.92 -0.98 0.49
C LEU A 94 5.94 -0.98 1.68
N MET A 95 6.16 -0.16 2.72
CA MET A 95 5.23 0.06 3.82
C MET A 95 3.92 0.71 3.35
N TRP A 96 4.03 1.69 2.43
CA TRP A 96 2.86 2.35 1.85
C TRP A 96 1.99 1.36 1.07
N ILE A 97 2.62 0.40 0.35
CA ILE A 97 1.94 -0.70 -0.34
C ILE A 97 1.78 -1.87 0.65
N GLY A 98 0.71 -1.84 1.43
CA GLY A 98 0.42 -2.86 2.44
C GLY A 98 0.09 -4.25 1.89
N GLY A 99 -0.67 -5.02 2.65
CA GLY A 99 -1.03 -6.39 2.30
C GLY A 99 -2.27 -6.51 1.40
N SER A 100 -2.76 -7.76 1.27
CA SER A 100 -3.95 -8.09 0.49
C SER A 100 -5.23 -7.49 1.12
N SER A 101 -6.28 -7.32 0.31
CA SER A 101 -7.54 -6.68 0.77
C SER A 101 -8.27 -7.44 1.87
N GLN A 102 -8.00 -8.74 2.03
CA GLN A 102 -8.61 -9.58 3.06
C GLN A 102 -7.65 -9.85 4.23
N SER A 103 -6.46 -9.25 4.23
CA SER A 103 -5.50 -9.40 5.33
C SER A 103 -5.70 -8.34 6.40
N MET A 104 -5.21 -8.64 7.60
CA MET A 104 -5.16 -7.71 8.73
C MET A 104 -4.10 -6.60 8.55
N ALA A 105 -3.37 -6.60 7.44
CA ALA A 105 -2.35 -5.61 7.14
C ALA A 105 -2.93 -4.20 7.01
N GLY A 106 -2.22 -3.19 7.51
CA GLY A 106 -2.50 -1.78 7.28
C GLY A 106 -2.09 -1.31 5.88
N GLY A 107 -2.08 0.00 5.66
CA GLY A 107 -1.62 0.60 4.41
C GLY A 107 -2.60 0.52 3.25
N VAL A 108 -2.15 1.04 2.11
CA VAL A 108 -2.89 0.94 0.85
C VAL A 108 -2.82 -0.49 0.35
N LYS A 109 -3.97 -1.12 0.19
CA LYS A 109 -4.04 -2.54 -0.18
C LYS A 109 -3.43 -2.81 -1.56
N VAL A 110 -2.80 -3.97 -1.74
CA VAL A 110 -2.19 -4.39 -3.01
C VAL A 110 -3.17 -4.28 -4.18
N ASN A 111 -4.45 -4.66 -3.98
CA ASN A 111 -5.48 -4.52 -5.00
C ASN A 111 -5.75 -3.06 -5.38
N THR A 112 -5.72 -2.15 -4.42
CA THR A 112 -5.87 -0.71 -4.68
C THR A 112 -4.74 -0.22 -5.58
N VAL A 113 -3.51 -0.60 -5.27
CA VAL A 113 -2.33 -0.26 -6.09
C VAL A 113 -2.43 -0.88 -7.48
N ALA A 114 -2.84 -2.16 -7.58
CA ALA A 114 -3.04 -2.83 -8.87
C ALA A 114 -4.08 -2.10 -9.74
N VAL A 115 -5.22 -1.69 -9.15
CA VAL A 115 -6.26 -0.94 -9.85
C VAL A 115 -5.75 0.42 -10.32
N LEU A 116 -4.98 1.14 -9.50
CA LEU A 116 -4.36 2.42 -9.88
C LEU A 116 -3.41 2.26 -11.07
N PHE A 117 -2.54 1.25 -11.05
CA PHE A 117 -1.63 0.98 -12.17
C PHE A 117 -2.37 0.58 -13.45
N LEU A 118 -3.42 -0.25 -13.35
CA LEU A 118 -4.23 -0.65 -14.48
C LEU A 118 -4.98 0.53 -15.10
N ASN A 119 -5.52 1.41 -14.24
CA ASN A 119 -6.19 2.62 -14.72
C ASN A 119 -5.20 3.59 -15.38
N LEU A 120 -4.03 3.79 -14.77
CA LEU A 120 -2.98 4.61 -15.37
C LEU A 120 -2.56 4.07 -16.74
N LYS A 121 -2.38 2.74 -16.85
CA LYS A 121 -2.09 2.10 -18.14
C LYS A 121 -3.23 2.32 -19.15
N SER A 122 -4.50 2.19 -18.74
CA SER A 122 -5.67 2.44 -19.58
C SER A 122 -5.68 3.85 -20.13
N ILE A 123 -5.42 4.86 -19.29
CA ILE A 123 -5.33 6.27 -19.67
C ILE A 123 -4.20 6.49 -20.69
N ILE A 124 -3.00 5.96 -20.44
CA ILE A 124 -1.84 6.12 -21.34
C ILE A 124 -2.09 5.43 -22.69
N THR A 125 -2.83 4.30 -22.70
CA THR A 125 -3.14 3.54 -23.92
C THR A 125 -4.37 4.10 -24.67
N GLY A 126 -5.08 5.10 -24.10
CA GLY A 126 -6.30 5.67 -24.69
C GLY A 126 -7.49 4.71 -24.71
N SER A 127 -7.55 3.76 -23.75
CA SER A 127 -8.65 2.81 -23.64
C SER A 127 -9.77 3.37 -22.79
N ASP A 128 -11.01 3.34 -23.27
CA ASP A 128 -12.18 3.86 -22.56
C ASP A 128 -12.57 3.06 -21.31
N GLN A 129 -12.00 1.86 -21.11
CA GLN A 129 -12.34 0.99 -20.00
C GLN A 129 -11.09 0.48 -19.29
N THR A 130 -11.06 0.65 -17.96
CA THR A 130 -10.06 0.00 -17.11
C THR A 130 -10.41 -1.47 -17.00
N GLY A 131 -9.56 -2.34 -17.54
CA GLY A 131 -9.79 -3.78 -17.51
C GLY A 131 -8.53 -4.59 -17.23
N ALA A 132 -8.72 -5.78 -16.64
CA ALA A 132 -7.69 -6.79 -16.48
C ALA A 132 -8.26 -8.17 -16.80
N PHE A 133 -7.47 -9.01 -17.47
CA PHE A 133 -7.86 -10.40 -17.81
C PHE A 133 -9.24 -10.53 -18.48
N HIS A 134 -9.55 -9.66 -19.45
CA HIS A 134 -10.80 -9.60 -20.19
C HIS A 134 -12.05 -9.30 -19.31
N ARG A 135 -11.86 -8.65 -18.16
CA ARG A 135 -12.94 -8.18 -17.29
C ARG A 135 -12.76 -6.70 -16.99
N ALA A 136 -13.84 -5.92 -17.10
CA ALA A 136 -13.84 -4.51 -16.78
C ALA A 136 -13.93 -4.29 -15.27
N ILE A 137 -13.17 -3.32 -14.77
CA ILE A 137 -13.22 -2.85 -13.38
C ILE A 137 -14.23 -1.70 -13.33
N SER A 138 -15.10 -1.70 -12.31
CA SER A 138 -16.09 -0.63 -12.17
C SER A 138 -15.43 0.73 -11.86
N GLU A 139 -15.92 1.80 -12.49
CA GLU A 139 -15.43 3.17 -12.24
C GLU A 139 -15.49 3.55 -10.75
N LYS A 140 -16.52 3.11 -10.04
CA LYS A 140 -16.65 3.33 -8.59
C LYS A 140 -15.51 2.69 -7.79
N ALA A 141 -14.98 1.54 -8.24
CA ALA A 141 -13.83 0.91 -7.60
C ALA A 141 -12.55 1.69 -7.86
N VAL A 142 -12.38 2.21 -9.07
CA VAL A 142 -11.25 3.07 -9.44
C VAL A 142 -11.25 4.35 -8.62
N LEU A 143 -12.38 5.06 -8.52
CA LEU A 143 -12.51 6.29 -7.71
C LEU A 143 -12.22 6.02 -6.23
N ARG A 144 -12.70 4.90 -5.67
CA ARG A 144 -12.38 4.50 -4.30
C ARG A 144 -10.90 4.23 -4.11
N ALA A 145 -10.23 3.62 -5.10
CA ALA A 145 -8.80 3.36 -5.05
C ALA A 145 -8.00 4.67 -4.97
N TYR A 146 -8.34 5.68 -5.79
CA TYR A 146 -7.73 7.01 -5.72
C TYR A 146 -7.98 7.69 -4.38
N ALA A 147 -9.21 7.65 -3.88
CA ALA A 147 -9.55 8.24 -2.59
C ALA A 147 -8.74 7.63 -1.44
N VAL A 148 -8.61 6.29 -1.38
CA VAL A 148 -7.81 5.59 -0.37
C VAL A 148 -6.34 5.98 -0.45
N ALA A 149 -5.74 5.97 -1.64
CA ALA A 149 -4.33 6.31 -1.83
C ALA A 149 -4.05 7.77 -1.47
N PHE A 150 -4.94 8.69 -1.86
CA PHE A 150 -4.82 10.11 -1.54
C PHE A 150 -4.91 10.36 -0.03
N ILE A 151 -5.94 9.82 0.64
CA ILE A 151 -6.13 9.99 2.08
C ILE A 151 -4.94 9.40 2.85
N ALA A 152 -4.45 8.21 2.47
CA ALA A 152 -3.27 7.59 3.10
C ALA A 152 -2.04 8.51 3.00
N THR A 153 -1.80 9.08 1.83
CA THR A 153 -0.68 10.00 1.60
C THR A 153 -0.84 11.28 2.43
N VAL A 154 -2.03 11.90 2.43
CA VAL A 154 -2.32 13.10 3.24
C VAL A 154 -2.10 12.82 4.73
N CYS A 155 -2.56 11.67 5.24
CA CYS A 155 -2.34 11.29 6.64
C CYS A 155 -0.85 11.16 6.97
N VAL A 156 -0.03 10.56 6.11
CA VAL A 156 1.42 10.51 6.31
C VAL A 156 2.00 11.92 6.45
N PHE A 157 1.61 12.85 5.56
CA PHE A 157 2.08 14.24 5.63
C PHE A 157 1.64 14.93 6.92
N VAL A 158 0.37 14.83 7.31
CA VAL A 158 -0.18 15.47 8.51
C VAL A 158 0.51 14.95 9.77
N PHE A 159 0.60 13.64 9.96
CA PHE A 159 1.24 13.06 11.14
C PHE A 159 2.75 13.35 11.17
N SER A 160 3.43 13.31 10.03
CA SER A 160 4.85 13.68 9.96
C SER A 160 5.05 15.15 10.32
N PHE A 161 4.20 16.05 9.84
CA PHE A 161 4.27 17.47 10.16
C PHE A 161 4.06 17.72 11.67
N ILE A 162 3.07 17.07 12.27
CA ILE A 162 2.82 17.17 13.72
C ILE A 162 4.04 16.69 14.53
N LEU A 163 4.65 15.55 14.15
CA LEU A 163 5.81 15.03 14.87
C LEU A 163 7.05 15.91 14.69
N ILE A 164 7.25 16.52 13.51
CA ILE A 164 8.36 17.46 13.28
C ILE A 164 8.23 18.69 14.19
N LEU A 165 6.99 19.18 14.41
CA LEU A 165 6.75 20.30 15.31
C LEU A 165 6.99 19.93 16.78
N LEU A 166 6.67 18.71 17.20
CA LEU A 166 6.86 18.24 18.56
C LEU A 166 8.34 17.87 18.87
N GLU A 167 9.08 17.43 17.85
CA GLU A 167 10.45 16.89 18.00
C GLU A 167 11.44 17.58 17.03
N PRO A 168 11.69 18.89 17.18
CA PRO A 168 12.50 19.66 16.23
C PRO A 168 13.97 19.21 16.17
N GLY A 169 14.46 18.46 17.16
CA GLY A 169 15.84 17.96 17.21
C GLY A 169 16.08 16.63 16.51
N GLN A 170 15.04 15.96 16.02
CA GLN A 170 15.17 14.63 15.42
C GLN A 170 15.31 14.68 13.90
N PRO A 171 16.04 13.72 13.28
CA PRO A 171 16.21 13.70 11.84
C PRO A 171 14.87 13.38 11.14
N ILE A 172 14.51 14.20 10.15
CA ILE A 172 13.24 14.12 9.40
C ILE A 172 13.01 12.70 8.82
N ARG A 173 14.08 12.05 8.32
CA ARG A 173 14.00 10.69 7.79
C ARG A 173 13.48 9.68 8.81
N SER A 174 13.92 9.79 10.08
CA SER A 174 13.49 8.90 11.15
C SER A 174 12.05 9.17 11.56
N ILE A 175 11.63 10.43 11.58
CA ILE A 175 10.25 10.82 11.87
C ILE A 175 9.30 10.26 10.79
N ILE A 176 9.61 10.45 9.50
CA ILE A 176 8.77 9.93 8.41
C ILE A 176 8.68 8.41 8.48
N PHE A 177 9.80 7.73 8.72
CA PHE A 177 9.82 6.27 8.84
C PHE A 177 8.93 5.76 9.98
N GLU A 178 9.03 6.38 11.19
CA GLU A 178 8.19 6.02 12.35
C GLU A 178 6.71 6.27 12.08
N VAL A 179 6.37 7.40 11.47
CA VAL A 179 4.97 7.71 11.10
C VAL A 179 4.44 6.68 10.10
N MET A 180 5.21 6.35 9.07
CA MET A 180 4.79 5.35 8.09
C MET A 180 4.65 3.97 8.72
N SER A 181 5.59 3.58 9.57
CA SER A 181 5.54 2.33 10.32
C SER A 181 4.32 2.25 11.25
N ALA A 182 3.99 3.34 11.93
CA ALA A 182 2.83 3.44 12.81
C ALA A 182 1.51 3.41 12.00
N LEU A 183 1.36 4.31 11.01
CA LEU A 183 0.14 4.46 10.24
C LEU A 183 -0.18 3.21 9.41
N PHE A 184 0.83 2.56 8.84
CA PHE A 184 0.64 1.34 8.05
C PHE A 184 0.78 0.05 8.86
N THR A 185 0.83 0.16 10.19
CA THR A 185 0.84 -0.97 11.14
C THR A 185 1.97 -1.97 10.88
N VAL A 186 3.15 -1.48 10.52
CA VAL A 186 4.33 -2.31 10.23
C VAL A 186 5.06 -2.71 11.51
N GLY A 187 5.31 -1.76 12.40
CA GLY A 187 5.98 -2.00 13.69
C GLY A 187 7.51 -1.98 13.63
N SER A 188 8.11 -1.56 12.51
CA SER A 188 9.56 -1.37 12.36
C SER A 188 9.95 0.03 12.81
N SER A 189 11.12 0.20 13.45
CA SER A 189 11.64 1.48 13.94
C SER A 189 13.11 1.65 13.57
N LEU A 190 13.51 2.90 13.33
CA LEU A 190 14.93 3.30 13.22
C LEU A 190 15.57 3.60 14.59
N GLY A 191 14.94 3.17 15.69
CA GLY A 191 15.43 3.44 17.04
C GLY A 191 14.97 4.79 17.61
N LEU A 192 14.06 5.49 16.94
CA LEU A 192 13.56 6.78 17.39
C LEU A 192 12.50 6.65 18.51
N THR A 193 11.68 5.62 18.50
CA THR A 193 10.56 5.44 19.44
C THR A 193 10.92 5.58 20.93
N PRO A 194 12.05 5.04 21.44
CA PRO A 194 12.43 5.20 22.86
C PRO A 194 12.70 6.66 23.25
N VAL A 195 13.24 7.45 22.31
CA VAL A 195 13.72 8.82 22.55
C VAL A 195 12.58 9.84 22.44
N LEU A 196 11.45 9.51 21.80
CA LEU A 196 10.31 10.39 21.63
C LEU A 196 9.68 10.81 22.96
N SER A 197 9.16 12.03 23.01
CA SER A 197 8.35 12.56 24.11
C SER A 197 7.04 11.78 24.29
N GLY A 198 6.40 11.94 25.46
CA GLY A 198 5.09 11.32 25.73
C GLY A 198 4.00 11.77 24.76
N GLU A 199 4.01 13.05 24.38
CA GLU A 199 3.06 13.65 23.42
C GLU A 199 3.23 13.04 22.03
N SER A 200 4.46 12.92 21.55
CA SER A 200 4.78 12.29 20.27
C SER A 200 4.37 10.82 20.21
N LYS A 201 4.59 10.08 21.30
CA LYS A 201 4.10 8.68 21.42
C LYS A 201 2.60 8.59 21.37
N PHE A 202 1.87 9.53 21.99
CA PHE A 202 0.41 9.57 21.93
C PHE A 202 -0.11 9.83 20.51
N VAL A 203 0.53 10.75 19.78
CA VAL A 203 0.22 11.01 18.36
C VAL A 203 0.45 9.76 17.51
N LEU A 204 1.55 9.01 17.73
CA LEU A 204 1.79 7.74 17.05
C LEU A 204 0.73 6.67 17.39
N CYS A 205 0.26 6.60 18.64
CA CYS A 205 -0.85 5.70 19.02
C CYS A 205 -2.12 6.01 18.24
N ILE A 206 -2.45 7.29 18.06
CA ILE A 206 -3.60 7.71 17.22
C ILE A 206 -3.37 7.27 15.77
N ALA A 207 -2.17 7.48 15.22
CA ALA A 207 -1.83 7.06 13.87
C ALA A 207 -1.97 5.53 13.69
N MET A 208 -1.51 4.73 14.66
CA MET A 208 -1.66 3.26 14.65
C MET A 208 -3.14 2.85 14.64
N PHE A 209 -3.96 3.48 15.47
CA PHE A 209 -5.39 3.21 15.53
C PHE A 209 -6.10 3.53 14.20
N LEU A 210 -5.82 4.72 13.63
CA LEU A 210 -6.37 5.14 12.33
C LEU A 210 -5.96 4.20 11.20
N GLY A 211 -4.69 3.78 11.18
CA GLY A 211 -4.18 2.81 10.20
C GLY A 211 -4.85 1.45 10.30
N ARG A 212 -5.17 0.99 11.51
CA ARG A 212 -5.78 -0.32 11.76
C ARG A 212 -7.26 -0.38 11.40
N VAL A 213 -8.03 0.64 11.75
CA VAL A 213 -9.48 0.70 11.46
C VAL A 213 -9.74 0.90 9.96
N GLY A 214 -8.77 1.48 9.26
CA GLY A 214 -8.87 1.83 7.84
C GLY A 214 -9.36 3.26 7.63
N LEU A 215 -8.48 4.07 7.07
CA LEU A 215 -8.67 5.51 6.89
C LEU A 215 -10.00 5.87 6.19
N LEU A 216 -10.36 5.13 5.14
CA LEU A 216 -11.60 5.39 4.41
C LEU A 216 -12.85 5.05 5.24
N SER A 217 -12.79 3.97 6.03
CA SER A 217 -13.92 3.56 6.88
C SER A 217 -14.23 4.59 7.96
N ILE A 218 -13.17 5.15 8.57
CA ILE A 218 -13.30 6.23 9.57
C ILE A 218 -13.88 7.48 8.93
N LEU A 219 -13.38 7.87 7.75
CA LEU A 219 -13.87 9.06 7.06
C LEU A 219 -15.35 8.95 6.70
N ILE A 220 -15.79 7.80 6.18
CA ILE A 220 -17.21 7.54 5.87
C ILE A 220 -18.06 7.54 7.15
N GLY A 221 -17.54 6.96 8.23
CA GLY A 221 -18.24 6.94 9.53
C GLY A 221 -18.43 8.34 10.13
N LEU A 222 -17.41 9.19 10.05
CA LEU A 222 -17.45 10.57 10.57
C LEU A 222 -18.33 11.50 9.73
N LEU A 223 -18.29 11.37 8.40
CA LEU A 223 -19.08 12.23 7.51
C LEU A 223 -20.56 11.85 7.44
N GLY A 224 -20.94 10.68 7.98
CA GLY A 224 -22.29 10.15 7.90
C GLY A 224 -22.72 9.82 6.47
N HIS A 225 -23.61 8.87 6.32
CA HIS A 225 -24.27 8.59 5.05
C HIS A 225 -25.29 9.71 4.78
N ARG A 226 -24.85 10.82 4.21
CA ARG A 226 -25.80 11.75 3.57
C ARG A 226 -26.29 11.04 2.32
N GLY A 227 -27.47 10.39 2.45
CA GLY A 227 -28.16 9.81 1.30
C GLY A 227 -28.19 10.84 0.19
N ALA A 228 -27.67 10.50 -0.97
CA ALA A 228 -27.72 11.35 -2.13
C ALA A 228 -29.19 11.68 -2.41
N LYS A 229 -29.66 12.85 -1.97
CA LYS A 229 -30.90 13.43 -2.49
C LYS A 229 -30.67 13.58 -3.98
N GLY A 230 -31.52 12.96 -4.78
CA GLY A 230 -31.40 12.79 -6.22
C GLY A 230 -31.41 14.08 -7.07
N CYS A 231 -30.52 15.02 -6.74
CA CYS A 231 -30.21 16.17 -7.59
C CYS A 231 -28.94 15.86 -8.34
N SER A 232 -29.02 15.56 -9.63
CA SER A 232 -27.85 15.52 -10.50
C SER A 232 -27.54 16.93 -10.95
N PHE A 233 -26.35 17.43 -10.60
CA PHE A 233 -25.86 18.67 -11.16
C PHE A 233 -25.49 18.47 -12.65
N PRO A 234 -25.68 19.49 -13.53
CA PRO A 234 -25.21 19.43 -14.91
C PRO A 234 -23.68 19.23 -14.92
N ASN A 235 -23.22 18.36 -15.84
CA ASN A 235 -21.79 18.07 -15.99
C ASN A 235 -21.12 19.21 -16.75
N GLU A 236 -20.13 19.85 -16.17
CA GLU A 236 -19.23 20.77 -16.83
C GLU A 236 -17.88 20.10 -17.09
N HIS A 237 -17.30 20.36 -18.26
CA HIS A 237 -15.98 19.88 -18.61
C HIS A 237 -14.91 20.78 -18.01
N ILE A 238 -14.16 20.26 -17.05
CA ILE A 238 -12.98 20.94 -16.49
C ILE A 238 -11.76 20.46 -17.30
N ILE A 239 -11.02 21.41 -17.86
CA ILE A 239 -9.75 21.12 -18.54
C ILE A 239 -8.71 20.78 -17.49
N ILE A 240 -8.26 19.54 -17.49
CA ILE A 240 -7.16 19.04 -16.67
C ILE A 240 -5.98 18.85 -17.61
N ASN A 241 -4.88 19.59 -17.37
CA ASN A 241 -3.65 19.48 -18.15
C ASN A 241 -2.91 18.18 -17.84
#